data_ab457ec0a4b20bd9172b26370d2c3830
#
_entry.id   ab457ec0a4b20bd9172b26370d2c3830
#
_cell.length_a   1.000
_cell.length_b   1.000
_cell.length_c   1.000
_cell.angle_alpha   90.00
_cell.angle_beta   90.00
_cell.angle_gamma   90.00
#
_symmetry.space_group_name_H-M   'P 1'
#
loop_
_entity.id
_entity.type
_entity.pdbx_description
1 polymer ?
#
loop_
_entity_poly.entity_id
_entity_poly.type
_entity_poly.pdbx_seq_one_letter_code
_entity_poly.pdbx_strand_id
1 'polypeptide(L)'
;MQVTLSVDPLLLAGAVLALTAVFVSALVTRRSRRFRVPGALLFLALGMLFGDDGLNLISLDDAELVQNVGVIALLFILLEGGLTTKPTDLKLAALPGLLLATIGVMITAGITAAGVWLFLDVDLLTAGLIGAVVGSTDAAAVFSMMRTTPLPRRTAALLRVESGSNDPIAVMLTVGLLATYDQGATAGQWVSFAAIQLIGGGIVGGAVGMLAVVTLRRTALALEGLYPITIAAFGALAYGLAVTIGASGFVAVYLTGVLVGALLPRQRRSILGFHEALANAAEIGLFLLLGLLVFPSQLPAVALPALLVTAVLTLVARPAAVWSCTLGQGYRWRERTVLSIGGLKGAVPIVLATFPLTAGTTGANLIFDVVFFVVLVSVLIQGIALLPTVKGLGFEQHQPAWAPVAEALPLEGIEIDIVELHVTADMTVAGRRLSELAIPDGSIVTAVVRNDEVIVPKGDTEIRVDDVLLITTQRDRTALQRLTAWARGEG
;
A
#
# COMPACT_ATOMS: atom_id res chain seq x y z
N MET A 1 50.26 -5.77 -11.19
CA MET A 1 49.24 -5.37 -10.24
C MET A 1 47.90 -5.84 -10.81
N GLN A 2 47.49 -7.07 -10.48
CA GLN A 2 46.17 -7.58 -10.87
C GLN A 2 45.14 -6.96 -9.93
N VAL A 3 44.32 -6.02 -10.44
CA VAL A 3 43.13 -5.56 -9.74
C VAL A 3 42.08 -6.68 -9.86
N THR A 4 42.04 -7.57 -8.88
CA THR A 4 40.93 -8.51 -8.74
C THR A 4 39.77 -7.72 -8.20
N LEU A 5 38.81 -7.39 -9.07
CA LEU A 5 37.46 -7.01 -8.65
C LEU A 5 36.85 -8.24 -7.97
N SER A 6 37.02 -8.36 -6.66
CA SER A 6 36.27 -9.33 -5.87
C SER A 6 34.82 -8.85 -5.84
N VAL A 7 33.96 -9.51 -6.60
CA VAL A 7 32.49 -9.34 -6.42
C VAL A 7 32.20 -9.78 -5.00
N ASP A 8 31.67 -8.86 -4.20
CA ASP A 8 31.27 -9.17 -2.81
C ASP A 8 30.29 -10.36 -2.86
N PRO A 9 30.60 -11.49 -2.21
CA PRO A 9 29.73 -12.66 -2.21
C PRO A 9 28.32 -12.32 -1.70
N LEU A 10 28.16 -11.32 -0.85
CA LEU A 10 26.86 -10.77 -0.42
C LEU A 10 26.06 -10.17 -1.57
N LEU A 11 26.69 -9.42 -2.49
CA LEU A 11 26.01 -8.88 -3.66
C LEU A 11 25.55 -9.99 -4.62
N LEU A 12 26.40 -11.00 -4.82
CA LEU A 12 26.06 -12.15 -5.66
C LEU A 12 24.89 -12.94 -5.04
N ALA A 13 24.97 -13.25 -3.75
CA ALA A 13 23.93 -13.95 -3.02
C ALA A 13 22.62 -13.17 -3.04
N GLY A 14 22.64 -11.86 -2.75
CA GLY A 14 21.48 -10.98 -2.80
C GLY A 14 20.84 -10.92 -4.19
N ALA A 15 21.66 -10.83 -5.27
CA ALA A 15 21.16 -10.82 -6.64
C ALA A 15 20.51 -12.16 -7.03
N VAL A 16 21.15 -13.30 -6.70
CA VAL A 16 20.60 -14.64 -6.94
C VAL A 16 19.29 -14.82 -6.18
N LEU A 17 19.23 -14.36 -4.94
CA LEU A 17 18.08 -14.45 -4.09
C LEU A 17 16.91 -13.59 -4.63
N ALA A 18 17.18 -12.35 -5.05
CA ALA A 18 16.18 -11.48 -5.66
C ALA A 18 15.64 -12.07 -6.97
N LEU A 19 16.51 -12.58 -7.84
CA LEU A 19 16.09 -13.24 -9.09
C LEU A 19 15.26 -14.50 -8.83
N THR A 20 15.69 -15.34 -7.88
CA THR A 20 14.97 -16.56 -7.50
C THR A 20 13.60 -16.20 -6.94
N ALA A 21 13.53 -15.17 -6.10
CA ALA A 21 12.30 -14.68 -5.52
C ALA A 21 11.30 -14.20 -6.58
N VAL A 22 11.75 -13.38 -7.53
CA VAL A 22 10.93 -12.90 -8.65
C VAL A 22 10.46 -14.08 -9.53
N PHE A 23 11.35 -15.03 -9.82
CA PHE A 23 11.02 -16.19 -10.65
C PHE A 23 10.02 -17.12 -9.98
N VAL A 24 10.21 -17.43 -8.68
CA VAL A 24 9.29 -18.25 -7.88
C VAL A 24 7.93 -17.56 -7.75
N SER A 25 7.91 -16.24 -7.47
CA SER A 25 6.68 -15.46 -7.43
C SER A 25 5.91 -15.52 -8.75
N ALA A 26 6.59 -15.35 -9.88
CA ALA A 26 5.99 -15.45 -11.20
C ALA A 26 5.44 -16.86 -11.49
N LEU A 27 6.17 -17.91 -11.10
CA LEU A 27 5.77 -19.30 -11.30
C LEU A 27 4.56 -19.68 -10.45
N VAL A 28 4.56 -19.28 -9.17
CA VAL A 28 3.45 -19.54 -8.24
C VAL A 28 2.20 -18.77 -8.67
N THR A 29 2.33 -17.52 -9.07
CA THR A 29 1.22 -16.71 -9.56
C THR A 29 0.59 -17.31 -10.82
N ARG A 30 1.40 -17.86 -11.75
CA ARG A 30 0.91 -18.54 -12.97
C ARG A 30 0.22 -19.86 -12.68
N ARG A 31 0.76 -20.67 -11.77
CA ARG A 31 0.26 -22.03 -11.50
C ARG A 31 -0.89 -22.07 -10.50
N SER A 32 -0.95 -21.11 -9.58
CA SER A 32 -1.94 -21.07 -8.49
C SER A 32 -3.05 -20.06 -8.75
N ARG A 33 -3.84 -20.25 -9.81
CA ARG A 33 -5.12 -19.51 -9.95
C ARG A 33 -6.10 -19.79 -8.78
N ARG A 34 -5.87 -20.86 -8.01
CA ARG A 34 -6.77 -21.34 -6.94
C ARG A 34 -6.37 -20.87 -5.53
N PHE A 35 -5.07 -20.64 -5.29
CA PHE A 35 -4.53 -20.13 -4.02
C PHE A 35 -3.77 -18.84 -4.29
N ARG A 36 -4.40 -17.71 -4.05
CA ARG A 36 -3.76 -16.39 -4.15
C ARG A 36 -2.97 -16.13 -2.88
N VAL A 37 -1.80 -16.75 -2.77
CA VAL A 37 -0.85 -16.43 -1.71
C VAL A 37 -0.26 -15.05 -2.02
N PRO A 38 -0.28 -14.09 -1.08
CA PRO A 38 0.39 -12.81 -1.24
C PRO A 38 1.88 -13.01 -1.57
N GLY A 39 2.39 -12.30 -2.58
CA GLY A 39 3.80 -12.41 -2.99
C GLY A 39 4.77 -12.16 -1.84
N ALA A 40 4.42 -11.26 -0.93
CA ALA A 40 5.16 -10.94 0.27
C ALA A 40 5.53 -12.17 1.13
N LEU A 41 4.61 -13.12 1.29
CA LEU A 41 4.87 -14.36 2.04
C LEU A 41 5.90 -15.26 1.37
N LEU A 42 5.98 -15.24 0.04
CA LEU A 42 6.99 -16.02 -0.70
C LEU A 42 8.39 -15.46 -0.46
N PHE A 43 8.52 -14.13 -0.47
CA PHE A 43 9.80 -13.47 -0.20
C PHE A 43 10.24 -13.69 1.24
N LEU A 44 9.30 -13.62 2.18
CA LEU A 44 9.54 -13.91 3.58
C LEU A 44 10.02 -15.36 3.78
N ALA A 45 9.31 -16.34 3.18
CA ALA A 45 9.67 -17.74 3.23
C ALA A 45 11.03 -18.04 2.60
N LEU A 46 11.36 -17.35 1.50
CA LEU A 46 12.68 -17.44 0.87
C LEU A 46 13.77 -16.88 1.80
N GLY A 47 13.53 -15.72 2.44
CA GLY A 47 14.45 -15.18 3.43
C GLY A 47 14.73 -16.18 4.57
N MET A 48 13.68 -16.78 5.16
CA MET A 48 13.82 -17.80 6.20
C MET A 48 14.57 -19.05 5.70
N LEU A 49 14.33 -19.46 4.46
CA LEU A 49 15.02 -20.62 3.87
C LEU A 49 16.53 -20.40 3.67
N PHE A 50 16.91 -19.18 3.29
CA PHE A 50 18.32 -18.84 3.01
C PHE A 50 19.06 -18.32 4.25
N GLY A 51 18.34 -17.95 5.33
CA GLY A 51 18.89 -17.46 6.59
C GLY A 51 19.60 -18.54 7.42
N ASP A 52 20.06 -18.14 8.60
CA ASP A 52 20.90 -18.95 9.50
C ASP A 52 20.24 -20.24 9.94
N ASP A 53 18.95 -20.20 10.22
CA ASP A 53 18.16 -21.35 10.71
C ASP A 53 17.65 -22.26 9.56
N GLY A 54 17.82 -21.80 8.30
CA GLY A 54 17.46 -22.55 7.10
C GLY A 54 18.65 -23.25 6.46
N LEU A 55 19.02 -22.81 5.25
CA LEU A 55 20.17 -23.35 4.51
C LEU A 55 21.51 -22.74 4.95
N ASN A 56 21.49 -21.77 5.84
CA ASN A 56 22.66 -21.03 6.35
C ASN A 56 23.59 -20.51 5.22
N LEU A 57 22.96 -19.93 4.18
CA LEU A 57 23.68 -19.36 3.04
C LEU A 57 24.01 -17.88 3.25
N ILE A 58 23.19 -17.17 4.01
CA ILE A 58 23.32 -15.76 4.32
C ILE A 58 23.07 -15.57 5.81
N SER A 59 24.12 -15.19 6.55
CA SER A 59 23.99 -14.79 7.95
C SER A 59 23.74 -13.28 8.02
N LEU A 60 22.69 -12.89 8.73
CA LEU A 60 22.30 -11.49 8.90
C LEU A 60 21.96 -11.25 10.37
N ASP A 61 23.00 -10.97 11.17
CA ASP A 61 22.89 -10.70 12.61
C ASP A 61 22.78 -9.22 12.97
N ASP A 62 22.89 -8.34 11.95
CA ASP A 62 22.93 -6.89 12.14
C ASP A 62 21.53 -6.28 12.07
N ALA A 63 20.86 -6.20 13.24
CA ALA A 63 19.55 -5.58 13.35
C ALA A 63 19.58 -4.07 13.02
N GLU A 64 20.70 -3.38 13.25
CA GLU A 64 20.84 -1.95 12.91
C GLU A 64 20.87 -1.75 11.39
N LEU A 65 21.60 -2.60 10.65
CA LEU A 65 21.58 -2.58 9.19
C LEU A 65 20.17 -2.81 8.66
N VAL A 66 19.46 -3.82 9.18
CA VAL A 66 18.08 -4.12 8.77
C VAL A 66 17.13 -2.97 9.08
N GLN A 67 17.27 -2.33 10.25
CA GLN A 67 16.50 -1.14 10.61
C GLN A 67 16.77 0.02 9.65
N ASN A 68 18.04 0.34 9.37
CA ASN A 68 18.41 1.44 8.48
C ASN A 68 17.90 1.22 7.05
N VAL A 69 18.05 0.01 6.51
CA VAL A 69 17.48 -0.35 5.21
C VAL A 69 15.95 -0.29 5.28
N GLY A 70 15.35 -0.73 6.38
CA GLY A 70 13.93 -0.65 6.63
C GLY A 70 13.39 0.78 6.61
N VAL A 71 14.05 1.70 7.27
CA VAL A 71 13.68 3.13 7.29
C VAL A 71 13.75 3.74 5.87
N ILE A 72 14.81 3.43 5.10
CA ILE A 72 14.94 3.88 3.71
C ILE A 72 13.82 3.30 2.83
N ALA A 73 13.53 2.03 2.99
CA ALA A 73 12.45 1.37 2.25
C ALA A 73 11.09 1.99 2.59
N LEU A 74 10.81 2.23 3.87
CA LEU A 74 9.58 2.90 4.33
C LEU A 74 9.46 4.32 3.77
N LEU A 75 10.56 5.05 3.62
CA LEU A 75 10.56 6.37 2.99
C LEU A 75 10.01 6.29 1.56
N PHE A 76 10.46 5.32 0.76
CA PHE A 76 9.98 5.15 -0.61
C PHE A 76 8.52 4.66 -0.67
N ILE A 77 8.15 3.74 0.20
CA ILE A 77 6.77 3.22 0.28
C ILE A 77 5.80 4.35 0.66
N LEU A 78 6.14 5.17 1.67
CA LEU A 78 5.30 6.28 2.10
C LEU A 78 5.24 7.41 1.08
N LEU A 79 6.35 7.70 0.38
CA LEU A 79 6.37 8.68 -0.68
C LEU A 79 5.44 8.25 -1.83
N GLU A 80 5.51 6.98 -2.25
CA GLU A 80 4.62 6.40 -3.25
C GLU A 80 3.16 6.43 -2.79
N GLY A 81 2.88 5.99 -1.56
CA GLY A 81 1.54 6.04 -0.96
C GLY A 81 0.96 7.46 -0.96
N GLY A 82 1.79 8.47 -0.68
CA GLY A 82 1.42 9.88 -0.79
C GLY A 82 1.12 10.29 -2.24
N LEU A 83 2.01 9.97 -3.19
CA LEU A 83 1.87 10.30 -4.61
C LEU A 83 0.62 9.69 -5.26
N THR A 84 0.23 8.50 -4.83
CA THR A 84 -0.94 7.77 -5.34
C THR A 84 -2.25 8.21 -4.69
N THR A 85 -2.19 8.90 -3.55
CA THR A 85 -3.37 9.41 -2.83
C THR A 85 -4.07 10.49 -3.66
N LYS A 86 -5.29 10.20 -4.12
CA LYS A 86 -6.07 11.10 -4.97
C LYS A 86 -6.80 12.15 -4.13
N PRO A 87 -6.86 13.43 -4.56
CA PRO A 87 -7.67 14.45 -3.89
C PRO A 87 -9.16 14.07 -3.76
N THR A 88 -9.66 13.26 -4.69
CA THR A 88 -11.02 12.73 -4.65
C THR A 88 -11.23 11.71 -3.52
N ASP A 89 -10.22 10.88 -3.23
CA ASP A 89 -10.28 9.91 -2.14
C ASP A 89 -10.22 10.63 -0.79
N LEU A 90 -9.37 11.66 -0.67
CA LEU A 90 -9.33 12.54 0.50
C LEU A 90 -10.68 13.20 0.75
N LYS A 91 -11.35 13.77 -0.28
CA LYS A 91 -12.68 14.37 -0.11
C LYS A 91 -13.74 13.38 0.34
N LEU A 92 -13.65 12.11 -0.10
CA LEU A 92 -14.62 11.06 0.24
C LEU A 92 -14.40 10.47 1.63
N ALA A 93 -13.16 10.40 2.10
CA ALA A 93 -12.76 9.61 3.26
C ALA A 93 -11.84 10.35 4.25
N ALA A 94 -11.66 11.69 4.13
CA ALA A 94 -10.70 12.43 4.96
C ALA A 94 -10.99 12.26 6.46
N LEU A 95 -12.21 12.57 6.90
CA LEU A 95 -12.55 12.49 8.33
C LEU A 95 -12.49 11.05 8.86
N PRO A 96 -13.18 10.04 8.26
CA PRO A 96 -13.07 8.68 8.75
C PRO A 96 -11.67 8.09 8.60
N GLY A 97 -10.92 8.45 7.56
CA GLY A 97 -9.54 8.01 7.36
C GLY A 97 -8.60 8.57 8.42
N LEU A 98 -8.70 9.86 8.73
CA LEU A 98 -7.91 10.50 9.78
C LEU A 98 -8.25 9.92 11.16
N LEU A 99 -9.53 9.71 11.45
CA LEU A 99 -9.95 9.09 12.72
C LEU A 99 -9.43 7.66 12.84
N LEU A 100 -9.49 6.84 11.76
CA LEU A 100 -8.94 5.49 11.76
C LEU A 100 -7.42 5.50 11.87
N ALA A 101 -6.73 6.40 11.17
CA ALA A 101 -5.28 6.51 11.22
C ALA A 101 -4.75 7.01 12.57
N THR A 102 -5.54 7.72 13.37
CA THR A 102 -5.14 8.25 14.69
C THR A 102 -5.81 7.48 15.83
N ILE A 103 -7.06 7.79 16.12
CA ILE A 103 -7.83 7.16 17.21
C ILE A 103 -7.97 5.65 16.97
N GLY A 104 -8.20 5.23 15.72
CA GLY A 104 -8.32 3.82 15.36
C GLY A 104 -7.04 3.04 15.64
N VAL A 105 -5.87 3.61 15.31
CA VAL A 105 -4.57 3.01 15.66
C VAL A 105 -4.40 2.91 17.17
N MET A 106 -4.74 3.96 17.92
CA MET A 106 -4.66 3.95 19.39
C MET A 106 -5.59 2.88 20.01
N ILE A 107 -6.83 2.78 19.53
CA ILE A 107 -7.77 1.73 19.96
C ILE A 107 -7.23 0.34 19.63
N THR A 108 -6.73 0.15 18.40
CA THR A 108 -6.15 -1.12 17.94
C THR A 108 -4.93 -1.49 18.79
N ALA A 109 -4.01 -0.55 18.98
CA ALA A 109 -2.81 -0.74 19.80
C ALA A 109 -3.16 -1.05 21.25
N GLY A 110 -4.06 -0.29 21.87
CA GLY A 110 -4.47 -0.45 23.26
C GLY A 110 -5.18 -1.80 23.53
N ILE A 111 -6.12 -2.20 22.68
CA ILE A 111 -6.83 -3.49 22.83
C ILE A 111 -5.86 -4.65 22.58
N THR A 112 -4.97 -4.52 21.59
CA THR A 112 -3.96 -5.54 21.31
C THR A 112 -2.96 -5.64 22.45
N ALA A 113 -2.48 -4.52 22.99
CA ALA A 113 -1.61 -4.48 24.16
C ALA A 113 -2.26 -5.16 25.38
N ALA A 114 -3.54 -4.91 25.63
CA ALA A 114 -4.27 -5.59 26.69
C ALA A 114 -4.35 -7.11 26.45
N GLY A 115 -4.54 -7.55 25.20
CA GLY A 115 -4.49 -8.96 24.84
C GLY A 115 -3.10 -9.57 25.05
N VAL A 116 -2.05 -8.88 24.64
CA VAL A 116 -0.65 -9.29 24.86
C VAL A 116 -0.38 -9.44 26.34
N TRP A 117 -0.69 -8.43 27.15
CA TRP A 117 -0.50 -8.45 28.59
C TRP A 117 -1.25 -9.61 29.26
N LEU A 118 -2.44 -9.95 28.78
CA LEU A 118 -3.25 -11.04 29.32
C LEU A 118 -2.70 -12.44 28.96
N PHE A 119 -2.09 -12.61 27.78
CA PHE A 119 -1.74 -13.94 27.26
C PHE A 119 -0.24 -14.25 27.30
N LEU A 120 0.65 -13.26 27.43
CA LEU A 120 2.09 -13.45 27.30
C LEU A 120 2.88 -13.27 28.62
N ASP A 121 2.26 -12.92 29.73
CA ASP A 121 2.94 -12.66 31.02
C ASP A 121 4.15 -11.71 30.89
N VAL A 122 3.93 -10.58 30.17
CA VAL A 122 4.91 -9.54 29.94
C VAL A 122 4.49 -8.24 30.66
N ASP A 123 5.44 -7.33 30.86
CA ASP A 123 5.16 -6.03 31.41
C ASP A 123 4.29 -5.17 30.45
N LEU A 124 3.62 -4.16 31.00
CA LEU A 124 2.68 -3.32 30.27
C LEU A 124 3.36 -2.56 29.13
N LEU A 125 4.63 -2.20 29.26
CA LEU A 125 5.36 -1.47 28.23
C LEU A 125 5.71 -2.35 27.04
N THR A 126 6.21 -3.57 27.30
CA THR A 126 6.42 -4.60 26.27
C THR A 126 5.11 -4.91 25.54
N ALA A 127 4.00 -5.07 26.26
CA ALA A 127 2.69 -5.24 25.68
C ALA A 127 2.28 -4.03 24.83
N GLY A 128 2.53 -2.82 25.33
CA GLY A 128 2.28 -1.57 24.61
C GLY A 128 3.08 -1.46 23.32
N LEU A 129 4.37 -1.83 23.34
CA LEU A 129 5.24 -1.86 22.15
C LEU A 129 4.70 -2.82 21.08
N ILE A 130 4.35 -4.05 21.46
CA ILE A 130 3.74 -5.01 20.51
C ILE A 130 2.45 -4.44 19.94
N GLY A 131 1.57 -3.87 20.79
CA GLY A 131 0.31 -3.25 20.33
C GLY A 131 0.53 -2.09 19.38
N ALA A 132 1.48 -1.19 19.68
CA ALA A 132 1.81 -0.04 18.83
C ALA A 132 2.37 -0.47 17.47
N VAL A 133 3.32 -1.41 17.48
CA VAL A 133 3.97 -1.94 16.28
C VAL A 133 2.96 -2.60 15.35
N VAL A 134 2.05 -3.45 15.86
CA VAL A 134 1.04 -4.09 15.00
C VAL A 134 -0.18 -3.21 14.73
N GLY A 135 -0.16 -1.93 15.15
CA GLY A 135 -1.26 -0.99 14.94
C GLY A 135 -1.47 -0.59 13.49
N SER A 136 -0.41 -0.52 12.67
CA SER A 136 -0.48 -0.11 11.26
C SER A 136 -1.14 -1.16 10.36
N THR A 137 -1.62 -0.74 9.17
CA THR A 137 -2.29 -1.60 8.19
C THR A 137 -1.80 -1.31 6.79
N ASP A 138 -1.81 -2.32 5.92
CA ASP A 138 -1.36 -2.27 4.54
C ASP A 138 -2.52 -2.39 3.55
N ALA A 139 -2.84 -1.32 2.85
CA ALA A 139 -3.86 -1.33 1.80
C ALA A 139 -3.35 -1.89 0.46
N ALA A 140 -2.05 -1.85 0.18
CA ALA A 140 -1.50 -2.35 -1.07
C ALA A 140 -1.74 -3.85 -1.22
N ALA A 141 -1.52 -4.61 -0.13
CA ALA A 141 -1.85 -6.03 -0.08
C ALA A 141 -3.34 -6.28 -0.34
N VAL A 142 -4.24 -5.48 0.25
CA VAL A 142 -5.69 -5.58 0.01
C VAL A 142 -6.03 -5.37 -1.46
N PHE A 143 -5.53 -4.30 -2.07
CA PHE A 143 -5.84 -3.97 -3.47
C PHE A 143 -5.24 -4.98 -4.45
N SER A 144 -4.05 -5.51 -4.16
CA SER A 144 -3.44 -6.57 -4.98
C SER A 144 -4.31 -7.83 -5.04
N MET A 145 -4.94 -8.20 -3.92
CA MET A 145 -5.85 -9.34 -3.83
C MET A 145 -7.22 -9.07 -4.46
N MET A 146 -7.66 -7.81 -4.44
CA MET A 146 -8.99 -7.38 -4.88
C MET A 146 -9.07 -6.95 -6.35
N ARG A 147 -8.03 -7.21 -7.15
CA ARG A 147 -7.97 -6.79 -8.58
C ARG A 147 -9.18 -7.21 -9.41
N THR A 148 -9.79 -8.36 -9.09
CA THR A 148 -10.94 -8.93 -9.82
C THR A 148 -12.30 -8.62 -9.18
N THR A 149 -12.32 -8.05 -7.99
CA THR A 149 -13.55 -7.74 -7.24
C THR A 149 -13.36 -6.37 -6.59
N PRO A 150 -13.57 -5.28 -7.34
CA PRO A 150 -13.35 -3.94 -6.82
C PRO A 150 -14.29 -3.62 -5.67
N LEU A 151 -13.76 -2.98 -4.64
CA LEU A 151 -14.53 -2.48 -3.50
C LEU A 151 -15.35 -1.24 -3.89
N PRO A 152 -16.46 -0.95 -3.18
CA PRO A 152 -17.16 0.31 -3.32
C PRO A 152 -16.19 1.49 -3.19
N ARG A 153 -16.32 2.49 -4.07
CA ARG A 153 -15.38 3.62 -4.17
C ARG A 153 -15.07 4.27 -2.83
N ARG A 154 -16.10 4.43 -1.97
CA ARG A 154 -15.96 5.02 -0.64
C ARG A 154 -15.13 4.14 0.31
N THR A 155 -15.37 2.83 0.30
CA THR A 155 -14.63 1.85 1.12
C THR A 155 -13.16 1.76 0.67
N ALA A 156 -12.92 1.72 -0.65
CA ALA A 156 -11.59 1.73 -1.22
C ALA A 156 -10.82 3.03 -0.89
N ALA A 157 -11.49 4.19 -0.98
CA ALA A 157 -10.89 5.47 -0.61
C ALA A 157 -10.49 5.50 0.88
N LEU A 158 -11.36 4.97 1.76
CA LEU A 158 -11.07 4.92 3.19
C LEU A 158 -9.86 4.05 3.50
N LEU A 159 -9.76 2.85 2.91
CA LEU A 159 -8.60 1.97 3.10
C LEU A 159 -7.29 2.63 2.65
N ARG A 160 -7.29 3.36 1.51
CA ARG A 160 -6.10 4.07 1.04
C ARG A 160 -5.68 5.19 1.98
N VAL A 161 -6.64 6.02 2.41
CA VAL A 161 -6.36 7.15 3.30
C VAL A 161 -5.91 6.65 4.68
N GLU A 162 -6.55 5.62 5.20
CA GLU A 162 -6.17 4.98 6.46
C GLU A 162 -4.72 4.48 6.39
N SER A 163 -4.42 3.57 5.47
CA SER A 163 -3.12 2.91 5.37
C SER A 163 -1.97 3.90 5.14
N GLY A 164 -2.15 4.88 4.23
CA GLY A 164 -1.10 5.87 4.00
C GLY A 164 -0.82 6.79 5.18
N SER A 165 -1.79 6.93 6.12
CA SER A 165 -1.68 7.85 7.25
C SER A 165 -1.41 7.16 8.59
N ASN A 166 -1.67 5.87 8.73
CA ASN A 166 -1.54 5.15 10.00
C ASN A 166 -0.11 4.71 10.32
N ASP A 167 0.71 4.46 9.29
CA ASP A 167 2.11 4.04 9.48
C ASP A 167 2.93 5.08 10.26
N PRO A 168 2.90 6.39 9.90
CA PRO A 168 3.55 7.41 10.72
C PRO A 168 3.08 7.46 12.17
N ILE A 169 1.80 7.14 12.43
CA ILE A 169 1.26 7.11 13.80
C ILE A 169 1.77 5.90 14.57
N ALA A 170 1.85 4.73 13.93
CA ALA A 170 2.42 3.54 14.55
C ALA A 170 3.90 3.73 14.88
N VAL A 171 4.68 4.35 13.97
CA VAL A 171 6.08 4.75 14.22
C VAL A 171 6.15 5.68 15.43
N MET A 172 5.32 6.74 15.45
CA MET A 172 5.29 7.70 16.56
C MET A 172 4.99 7.02 17.90
N LEU A 173 4.01 6.12 17.95
CA LEU A 173 3.68 5.37 19.16
C LEU A 173 4.85 4.48 19.60
N THR A 174 5.47 3.75 18.67
CA THR A 174 6.60 2.87 18.95
C THR A 174 7.79 3.65 19.50
N VAL A 175 8.21 4.73 18.81
CA VAL A 175 9.33 5.59 19.24
C VAL A 175 9.01 6.29 20.55
N GLY A 176 7.77 6.75 20.73
CA GLY A 176 7.34 7.38 21.97
C GLY A 176 7.39 6.43 23.16
N LEU A 177 6.93 5.18 23.00
CA LEU A 177 7.01 4.16 24.04
C LEU A 177 8.46 3.81 24.36
N LEU A 178 9.33 3.67 23.36
CA LEU A 178 10.75 3.44 23.56
C LEU A 178 11.42 4.59 24.30
N ALA A 179 11.12 5.84 23.94
CA ALA A 179 11.68 7.02 24.60
C ALA A 179 11.27 7.14 26.10
N THR A 180 10.16 6.49 26.46
CA THR A 180 9.66 6.48 27.85
C THR A 180 10.00 5.21 28.62
N TYR A 181 10.73 4.28 27.98
CA TYR A 181 11.03 2.96 28.53
C TYR A 181 11.70 3.02 29.90
N ASP A 182 12.72 3.87 30.07
CA ASP A 182 13.53 3.94 31.32
C ASP A 182 13.05 5.03 32.31
N GLN A 183 12.36 6.05 31.83
CA GLN A 183 12.11 7.26 32.63
C GLN A 183 10.64 7.52 32.94
N GLY A 184 9.73 6.80 32.29
CA GLY A 184 8.32 7.13 32.31
C GLY A 184 8.04 8.48 31.65
N ALA A 185 6.80 8.77 31.31
CA ALA A 185 6.42 10.09 30.82
C ALA A 185 5.03 10.50 31.32
N THR A 186 4.92 11.80 31.62
CA THR A 186 3.63 12.40 31.95
C THR A 186 2.74 12.53 30.73
N ALA A 187 1.41 12.61 30.93
CA ALA A 187 0.46 12.85 29.86
C ALA A 187 0.78 14.13 29.05
N GLY A 188 1.29 15.18 29.73
CA GLY A 188 1.70 16.41 29.06
C GLY A 188 2.88 16.21 28.10
N GLN A 189 3.87 15.40 28.50
CA GLN A 189 5.01 15.06 27.64
C GLN A 189 4.57 14.25 26.42
N TRP A 190 3.65 13.30 26.60
CA TRP A 190 3.06 12.56 25.47
C TRP A 190 2.33 13.47 24.49
N VAL A 191 1.51 14.40 24.99
CA VAL A 191 0.78 15.36 24.14
C VAL A 191 1.75 16.28 23.40
N SER A 192 2.78 16.81 24.06
CA SER A 192 3.79 17.66 23.42
C SER A 192 4.60 16.88 22.38
N PHE A 193 5.01 15.65 22.67
CA PHE A 193 5.70 14.78 21.74
C PHE A 193 4.85 14.52 20.50
N ALA A 194 3.60 14.09 20.65
CA ALA A 194 2.68 13.84 19.55
C ALA A 194 2.43 15.11 18.71
N ALA A 195 2.28 16.26 19.37
CA ALA A 195 2.10 17.54 18.67
C ALA A 195 3.33 17.92 17.84
N ILE A 196 4.55 17.79 18.40
CA ILE A 196 5.80 18.06 17.66
C ILE A 196 5.95 17.10 16.49
N GLN A 197 5.71 15.79 16.68
CA GLN A 197 5.80 14.78 15.64
C GLN A 197 4.85 15.07 14.47
N LEU A 198 3.58 15.32 14.75
CA LEU A 198 2.56 15.48 13.72
C LEU A 198 2.56 16.87 13.10
N ILE A 199 2.57 17.93 13.92
CA ILE A 199 2.51 19.32 13.41
C ILE A 199 3.83 19.69 12.76
N GLY A 200 4.97 19.37 13.41
CA GLY A 200 6.30 19.63 12.88
C GLY A 200 6.53 18.88 11.56
N GLY A 201 6.23 17.56 11.53
CA GLY A 201 6.28 16.76 10.31
C GLY A 201 5.35 17.29 9.22
N GLY A 202 4.14 17.71 9.59
CA GLY A 202 3.18 18.33 8.68
C GLY A 202 3.65 19.64 8.06
N ILE A 203 4.24 20.52 8.88
CA ILE A 203 4.80 21.81 8.42
C ILE A 203 5.98 21.58 7.47
N VAL A 204 6.93 20.71 7.83
CA VAL A 204 8.09 20.39 6.99
C VAL A 204 7.63 19.74 5.68
N GLY A 205 6.78 18.72 5.75
CA GLY A 205 6.25 18.04 4.56
C GLY A 205 5.46 18.98 3.65
N GLY A 206 4.66 19.87 4.24
CA GLY A 206 3.95 20.92 3.53
C GLY A 206 4.87 21.90 2.81
N ALA A 207 5.88 22.39 3.50
CA ALA A 207 6.85 23.35 2.95
C ALA A 207 7.70 22.71 1.84
N VAL A 208 8.28 21.54 2.09
CA VAL A 208 9.13 20.80 1.13
C VAL A 208 8.29 20.33 -0.08
N GLY A 209 7.09 19.80 0.16
CA GLY A 209 6.18 19.38 -0.91
C GLY A 209 5.77 20.55 -1.81
N MET A 210 5.44 21.71 -1.22
CA MET A 210 5.15 22.91 -2.01
C MET A 210 6.38 23.42 -2.75
N LEU A 211 7.57 23.40 -2.13
CA LEU A 211 8.83 23.73 -2.79
C LEU A 211 9.09 22.83 -3.99
N ALA A 212 8.89 21.52 -3.85
CA ALA A 212 9.01 20.55 -4.94
C ALA A 212 8.06 20.88 -6.10
N VAL A 213 6.79 21.14 -5.79
CA VAL A 213 5.77 21.53 -6.79
C VAL A 213 6.17 22.82 -7.52
N VAL A 214 6.59 23.87 -6.79
CA VAL A 214 6.99 25.16 -7.39
C VAL A 214 8.23 24.98 -8.26
N THR A 215 9.23 24.26 -7.76
CA THR A 215 10.48 23.98 -8.50
C THR A 215 10.18 23.25 -9.81
N LEU A 216 9.45 22.12 -9.75
CA LEU A 216 9.16 21.30 -10.91
C LEU A 216 8.19 21.93 -11.91
N ARG A 217 7.35 22.88 -11.47
CA ARG A 217 6.52 23.68 -12.38
C ARG A 217 7.29 24.76 -13.11
N ARG A 218 8.32 25.34 -12.49
CA ARG A 218 9.11 26.43 -13.05
C ARG A 218 10.31 25.96 -13.85
N THR A 219 10.84 24.78 -13.55
CA THR A 219 12.03 24.22 -14.19
C THR A 219 11.61 23.13 -15.18
N ALA A 220 11.84 23.35 -16.47
CA ALA A 220 11.73 22.29 -17.46
C ALA A 220 13.00 21.44 -17.38
N LEU A 221 12.89 20.23 -16.80
CA LEU A 221 14.00 19.29 -16.77
C LEU A 221 14.20 18.70 -18.16
N ALA A 222 15.46 18.66 -18.59
CA ALA A 222 15.81 18.22 -19.96
C ALA A 222 15.51 16.73 -20.23
N LEU A 223 15.47 15.91 -19.19
CA LEU A 223 15.20 14.47 -19.28
C LEU A 223 14.00 14.11 -18.40
N GLU A 224 13.07 13.32 -18.94
CA GLU A 224 11.89 12.87 -18.20
C GLU A 224 12.23 12.07 -16.94
N GLY A 225 13.29 11.26 -16.98
CA GLY A 225 13.76 10.47 -15.83
C GLY A 225 14.27 11.29 -14.65
N LEU A 226 14.56 12.59 -14.83
CA LEU A 226 14.97 13.47 -13.72
C LEU A 226 13.82 13.85 -12.81
N TYR A 227 12.57 13.87 -13.30
CA TYR A 227 11.41 14.22 -12.48
C TYR A 227 11.22 13.26 -11.29
N PRO A 228 11.15 11.93 -11.49
CA PRO A 228 10.99 11.02 -10.38
C PRO A 228 12.18 11.03 -9.41
N ILE A 229 13.42 11.14 -9.91
CA ILE A 229 14.62 11.23 -9.08
C ILE A 229 14.59 12.49 -8.21
N THR A 230 14.18 13.63 -8.78
CA THR A 230 14.06 14.89 -8.04
C THR A 230 12.99 14.77 -6.95
N ILE A 231 11.88 14.09 -7.20
CA ILE A 231 10.82 13.89 -6.20
C ILE A 231 11.33 12.97 -5.08
N ALA A 232 12.06 11.91 -5.38
CA ALA A 232 12.71 11.08 -4.38
C ALA A 232 13.67 11.88 -3.50
N ALA A 233 14.46 12.79 -4.12
CA ALA A 233 15.36 13.68 -3.39
C ALA A 233 14.59 14.66 -2.46
N PHE A 234 13.45 15.23 -2.91
CA PHE A 234 12.59 16.04 -2.04
C PHE A 234 11.96 15.22 -0.91
N GLY A 235 11.59 13.96 -1.16
CA GLY A 235 11.14 13.05 -0.10
C GLY A 235 12.22 12.83 0.97
N ALA A 236 13.45 12.53 0.56
CA ALA A 236 14.59 12.38 1.45
C ALA A 236 14.93 13.67 2.20
N LEU A 237 14.84 14.83 1.53
CA LEU A 237 15.02 16.14 2.15
C LEU A 237 13.95 16.41 3.22
N ALA A 238 12.68 16.08 2.94
CA ALA A 238 11.59 16.24 3.89
C ALA A 238 11.81 15.39 5.14
N TYR A 239 12.22 14.13 4.94
CA TYR A 239 12.58 13.23 6.04
C TYR A 239 13.69 13.82 6.90
N GLY A 240 14.84 14.14 6.29
CA GLY A 240 16.01 14.65 6.99
C GLY A 240 15.73 15.94 7.75
N LEU A 241 15.06 16.92 7.12
CA LEU A 241 14.71 18.18 7.79
C LEU A 241 13.74 17.98 8.97
N ALA A 242 12.75 17.10 8.84
CA ALA A 242 11.83 16.83 9.93
C ALA A 242 12.54 16.17 11.11
N VAL A 243 13.39 15.17 10.86
CA VAL A 243 14.16 14.48 11.91
C VAL A 243 15.12 15.44 12.62
N THR A 244 15.78 16.36 11.91
CA THR A 244 16.72 17.33 12.55
C THR A 244 16.04 18.28 13.53
N ILE A 245 14.74 18.54 13.38
CA ILE A 245 13.97 19.36 14.34
C ILE A 245 13.19 18.51 15.36
N GLY A 246 13.44 17.19 15.41
CA GLY A 246 12.75 16.26 16.30
C GLY A 246 11.31 15.95 15.91
N ALA A 247 10.90 16.22 14.65
CA ALA A 247 9.58 15.93 14.13
C ALA A 247 9.55 14.63 13.30
N SER A 248 8.35 14.12 12.98
CA SER A 248 8.21 12.90 12.21
C SER A 248 8.62 13.05 10.74
N GLY A 249 9.74 12.42 10.36
CA GLY A 249 10.20 12.34 8.98
C GLY A 249 9.18 11.59 8.09
N PHE A 250 8.51 10.58 8.61
CA PHE A 250 7.54 9.79 7.86
C PHE A 250 6.26 10.58 7.52
N VAL A 251 5.76 11.40 8.47
CA VAL A 251 4.66 12.35 8.19
C VAL A 251 5.08 13.34 7.11
N ALA A 252 6.31 13.87 7.20
CA ALA A 252 6.81 14.85 6.23
C ALA A 252 6.92 14.25 4.81
N VAL A 253 7.45 13.04 4.67
CA VAL A 253 7.56 12.34 3.39
C VAL A 253 6.18 12.07 2.78
N TYR A 254 5.28 11.50 3.58
CA TYR A 254 3.92 11.19 3.11
C TYR A 254 3.20 12.44 2.60
N LEU A 255 3.22 13.53 3.38
CA LEU A 255 2.57 14.78 2.99
C LEU A 255 3.23 15.44 1.77
N THR A 256 4.58 15.35 1.64
CA THR A 256 5.30 15.76 0.44
C THR A 256 4.77 15.00 -0.78
N GLY A 257 4.64 13.66 -0.68
CA GLY A 257 4.07 12.82 -1.73
C GLY A 257 2.63 13.22 -2.10
N VAL A 258 1.76 13.43 -1.11
CA VAL A 258 0.36 13.87 -1.32
C VAL A 258 0.29 15.19 -2.09
N LEU A 259 1.09 16.18 -1.70
CA LEU A 259 1.09 17.48 -2.37
C LEU A 259 1.62 17.42 -3.80
N VAL A 260 2.72 16.70 -4.01
CA VAL A 260 3.28 16.50 -5.35
C VAL A 260 2.28 15.73 -6.23
N GLY A 261 1.72 14.63 -5.74
CA GLY A 261 0.74 13.81 -6.46
C GLY A 261 -0.55 14.55 -6.81
N ALA A 262 -1.00 15.46 -5.94
CA ALA A 262 -2.20 16.26 -6.15
C ALA A 262 -1.98 17.44 -7.11
N LEU A 263 -0.81 18.09 -7.06
CA LEU A 263 -0.57 19.37 -7.71
C LEU A 263 0.31 19.30 -8.96
N LEU A 264 0.95 18.15 -9.27
CA LEU A 264 1.78 17.97 -10.48
C LEU A 264 1.08 17.05 -11.50
N PRO A 265 0.26 17.58 -12.42
CA PRO A 265 -0.43 16.74 -13.41
C PRO A 265 0.47 16.32 -14.57
N ARG A 266 1.53 17.08 -14.89
CA ARG A 266 2.46 16.78 -15.97
C ARG A 266 3.43 15.67 -15.55
N GLN A 267 3.82 14.78 -16.47
CA GLN A 267 4.71 13.62 -16.27
C GLN A 267 4.26 12.66 -15.15
N ARG A 268 2.98 12.72 -14.74
CA ARG A 268 2.44 11.90 -13.65
C ARG A 268 2.72 10.41 -13.85
N ARG A 269 2.65 9.92 -15.08
CA ARG A 269 2.86 8.50 -15.41
C ARG A 269 4.29 8.05 -15.13
N SER A 270 5.28 8.81 -15.61
CA SER A 270 6.71 8.52 -15.37
C SER A 270 7.03 8.56 -13.88
N ILE A 271 6.51 9.57 -13.17
CA ILE A 271 6.70 9.73 -11.73
C ILE A 271 6.10 8.55 -10.96
N LEU A 272 4.83 8.23 -11.21
CA LEU A 272 4.14 7.15 -10.50
C LEU A 272 4.74 5.79 -10.82
N GLY A 273 5.03 5.48 -12.09
CA GLY A 273 5.61 4.20 -12.49
C GLY A 273 6.99 3.94 -11.87
N PHE A 274 7.83 4.97 -11.78
CA PHE A 274 9.13 4.85 -11.13
C PHE A 274 8.99 4.60 -9.62
N HIS A 275 8.16 5.39 -8.93
CA HIS A 275 8.00 5.26 -7.47
C HIS A 275 7.27 3.98 -7.09
N GLU A 276 6.29 3.53 -7.88
CA GLU A 276 5.63 2.24 -7.72
C GLU A 276 6.62 1.07 -7.85
N ALA A 277 7.49 1.10 -8.87
CA ALA A 277 8.53 0.09 -9.03
C ALA A 277 9.52 0.09 -7.86
N LEU A 278 9.91 1.28 -7.40
CA LEU A 278 10.84 1.44 -6.27
C LEU A 278 10.21 1.00 -4.95
N ALA A 279 8.95 1.35 -4.69
CA ALA A 279 8.22 0.92 -3.50
C ALA A 279 8.01 -0.60 -3.48
N ASN A 280 7.64 -1.21 -4.63
CA ASN A 280 7.53 -2.66 -4.75
C ASN A 280 8.89 -3.35 -4.53
N ALA A 281 9.98 -2.82 -5.08
CA ALA A 281 11.33 -3.36 -4.84
C ALA A 281 11.73 -3.24 -3.37
N ALA A 282 11.42 -2.11 -2.72
CA ALA A 282 11.64 -1.89 -1.31
C ALA A 282 10.84 -2.88 -0.44
N GLU A 283 9.55 -3.08 -0.74
CA GLU A 283 8.70 -4.03 -0.05
C GLU A 283 9.21 -5.47 -0.17
N ILE A 284 9.57 -5.90 -1.39
CA ILE A 284 10.16 -7.22 -1.65
C ILE A 284 11.46 -7.38 -0.86
N GLY A 285 12.35 -6.38 -0.93
CA GLY A 285 13.62 -6.38 -0.20
C GLY A 285 13.42 -6.47 1.30
N LEU A 286 12.44 -5.74 1.84
CA LEU A 286 12.08 -5.79 3.27
C LEU A 286 11.63 -7.19 3.68
N PHE A 287 10.65 -7.78 3.02
CA PHE A 287 10.17 -9.11 3.38
C PHE A 287 11.28 -10.16 3.30
N LEU A 288 12.19 -10.03 2.34
CA LEU A 288 13.34 -10.90 2.22
C LEU A 288 14.32 -10.73 3.38
N LEU A 289 14.74 -9.48 3.68
CA LEU A 289 15.65 -9.17 4.79
C LEU A 289 15.05 -9.57 6.14
N LEU A 290 13.76 -9.32 6.33
CA LEU A 290 13.06 -9.68 7.55
C LEU A 290 12.94 -11.21 7.70
N GLY A 291 12.80 -11.93 6.57
CA GLY A 291 12.88 -13.38 6.56
C GLY A 291 14.26 -13.92 6.95
N LEU A 292 15.35 -13.26 6.52
CA LEU A 292 16.71 -13.62 6.91
C LEU A 292 16.99 -13.40 8.41
N LEU A 293 16.35 -12.39 9.02
CA LEU A 293 16.55 -12.05 10.43
C LEU A 293 15.79 -12.98 11.40
N VAL A 294 14.82 -13.73 10.89
CA VAL A 294 13.97 -14.61 11.72
C VAL A 294 14.60 -15.96 11.90
N PHE A 295 14.46 -16.51 13.12
CA PHE A 295 14.80 -17.88 13.45
C PHE A 295 13.54 -18.75 13.51
N PRO A 296 13.19 -19.48 12.42
CA PRO A 296 11.99 -20.32 12.36
C PRO A 296 11.89 -21.35 13.48
N SER A 297 13.02 -21.84 14.02
CA SER A 297 13.06 -22.78 15.14
C SER A 297 12.52 -22.20 16.45
N GLN A 298 12.54 -20.87 16.62
CA GLN A 298 12.04 -20.18 17.81
C GLN A 298 10.54 -19.86 17.73
N LEU A 299 9.98 -19.78 16.54
CA LEU A 299 8.57 -19.43 16.33
C LEU A 299 7.56 -20.38 17.00
N PRO A 300 7.77 -21.70 17.09
CA PRO A 300 6.84 -22.60 17.79
C PRO A 300 6.64 -22.25 19.27
N ALA A 301 7.66 -21.69 19.93
CA ALA A 301 7.56 -21.30 21.34
C ALA A 301 6.58 -20.14 21.57
N VAL A 302 6.47 -19.22 20.61
CA VAL A 302 5.57 -18.05 20.67
C VAL A 302 4.28 -18.26 19.88
N ALA A 303 4.12 -19.38 19.17
CA ALA A 303 3.04 -19.60 18.20
C ALA A 303 1.65 -19.47 18.84
N LEU A 304 1.40 -20.17 19.96
CA LEU A 304 0.08 -20.16 20.60
C LEU A 304 -0.29 -18.78 21.16
N PRO A 305 0.54 -18.08 21.96
CA PRO A 305 0.23 -16.74 22.41
C PRO A 305 0.11 -15.74 21.24
N ALA A 306 0.96 -15.81 20.23
CA ALA A 306 0.88 -14.94 19.07
C ALA A 306 -0.39 -15.18 18.23
N LEU A 307 -0.89 -16.42 18.12
CA LEU A 307 -2.20 -16.72 17.53
C LEU A 307 -3.34 -16.07 18.33
N LEU A 308 -3.30 -16.13 19.66
CA LEU A 308 -4.30 -15.48 20.51
C LEU A 308 -4.27 -13.96 20.34
N VAL A 309 -3.08 -13.36 20.31
CA VAL A 309 -2.89 -11.93 20.03
C VAL A 309 -3.44 -11.57 18.64
N THR A 310 -3.16 -12.39 17.62
CA THR A 310 -3.70 -12.19 16.26
C THR A 310 -5.23 -12.27 16.25
N ALA A 311 -5.80 -13.22 17.01
CA ALA A 311 -7.26 -13.33 17.15
C ALA A 311 -7.86 -12.08 17.83
N VAL A 312 -7.26 -11.60 18.91
CA VAL A 312 -7.68 -10.34 19.57
C VAL A 312 -7.56 -9.16 18.60
N LEU A 313 -6.45 -9.06 17.90
CA LEU A 313 -6.20 -7.99 16.93
C LEU A 313 -7.28 -7.99 15.84
N THR A 314 -7.55 -9.15 15.24
CA THR A 314 -8.42 -9.27 14.06
C THR A 314 -9.90 -9.24 14.41
N LEU A 315 -10.29 -9.95 15.50
CA LEU A 315 -11.71 -10.14 15.84
C LEU A 315 -12.25 -9.12 16.83
N VAL A 316 -11.38 -8.44 17.60
CA VAL A 316 -11.80 -7.48 18.60
C VAL A 316 -11.26 -6.09 18.31
N ALA A 317 -9.95 -5.92 18.24
CA ALA A 317 -9.30 -4.62 18.16
C ALA A 317 -9.65 -3.88 16.86
N ARG A 318 -9.50 -4.54 15.72
CA ARG A 318 -9.84 -3.95 14.40
C ARG A 318 -11.34 -3.63 14.26
N PRO A 319 -12.29 -4.54 14.53
CA PRO A 319 -13.70 -4.19 14.54
C PRO A 319 -14.01 -3.02 15.48
N ALA A 320 -13.50 -3.03 16.72
CA ALA A 320 -13.72 -1.93 17.67
C ALA A 320 -13.24 -0.58 17.10
N ALA A 321 -12.04 -0.52 16.53
CA ALA A 321 -11.49 0.67 15.90
C ALA A 321 -12.34 1.15 14.71
N VAL A 322 -12.65 0.24 13.77
CA VAL A 322 -13.45 0.58 12.58
C VAL A 322 -14.84 1.06 12.95
N TRP A 323 -15.52 0.34 13.85
CA TRP A 323 -16.90 0.70 14.23
C TRP A 323 -16.95 2.02 14.99
N SER A 324 -16.01 2.26 15.92
CA SER A 324 -15.93 3.52 16.66
C SER A 324 -15.65 4.71 15.74
N CYS A 325 -14.64 4.59 14.85
CA CYS A 325 -14.22 5.69 13.99
C CYS A 325 -15.17 5.97 12.82
N THR A 326 -16.02 5.01 12.43
CA THR A 326 -17.02 5.21 11.36
C THR A 326 -18.44 5.44 11.87
N LEU A 327 -18.61 5.57 13.21
CA LEU A 327 -19.91 5.81 13.82
C LEU A 327 -20.47 7.17 13.32
N GLY A 328 -21.77 7.19 12.98
CA GLY A 328 -22.43 8.40 12.50
C GLY A 328 -22.05 8.84 11.08
N GLN A 329 -21.13 8.16 10.39
CA GLN A 329 -20.63 8.56 9.08
C GLN A 329 -21.31 7.82 7.90
N GLY A 330 -22.39 7.09 8.15
CA GLY A 330 -23.21 6.44 7.11
C GLY A 330 -22.60 5.19 6.47
N TYR A 331 -21.57 4.59 7.08
CA TYR A 331 -21.04 3.28 6.66
C TYR A 331 -21.98 2.16 7.11
N ARG A 332 -22.36 1.27 6.19
CA ARG A 332 -23.18 0.10 6.46
C ARG A 332 -22.36 -0.98 7.19
N TRP A 333 -23.01 -1.87 7.91
CA TRP A 333 -22.34 -2.96 8.63
C TRP A 333 -21.45 -3.83 7.71
N ARG A 334 -21.89 -4.08 6.46
CA ARG A 334 -21.12 -4.82 5.45
C ARG A 334 -19.80 -4.10 5.10
N GLU A 335 -19.83 -2.78 4.91
CA GLU A 335 -18.64 -1.98 4.63
C GLU A 335 -17.69 -1.99 5.82
N ARG A 336 -18.21 -1.85 7.05
CA ARG A 336 -17.42 -1.94 8.29
C ARG A 336 -16.76 -3.31 8.46
N THR A 337 -17.44 -4.40 8.11
CA THR A 337 -16.88 -5.75 8.14
C THR A 337 -15.71 -5.88 7.13
N VAL A 338 -15.88 -5.37 5.90
CA VAL A 338 -14.79 -5.37 4.90
C VAL A 338 -13.61 -4.52 5.37
N LEU A 339 -13.85 -3.34 5.94
CA LEU A 339 -12.81 -2.48 6.51
C LEU A 339 -12.07 -3.15 7.68
N SER A 340 -12.79 -3.91 8.52
CA SER A 340 -12.19 -4.64 9.63
C SER A 340 -11.26 -5.77 9.15
N ILE A 341 -11.68 -6.56 8.18
CA ILE A 341 -10.88 -7.66 7.62
C ILE A 341 -9.79 -7.11 6.69
N GLY A 342 -10.05 -6.00 5.99
CA GLY A 342 -9.09 -5.32 5.12
C GLY A 342 -7.94 -4.63 5.84
N GLY A 343 -7.87 -4.70 7.17
CA GLY A 343 -6.73 -4.23 7.95
C GLY A 343 -5.56 -5.22 7.97
N LEU A 344 -5.11 -5.66 6.79
CA LEU A 344 -3.95 -6.54 6.64
C LEU A 344 -2.68 -5.88 7.21
N LYS A 345 -1.76 -6.69 7.69
CA LYS A 345 -0.46 -6.21 8.19
C LYS A 345 0.60 -6.39 7.10
N GLY A 346 1.36 -5.33 6.83
CA GLY A 346 2.45 -5.34 5.85
C GLY A 346 3.84 -5.49 6.48
N ALA A 347 4.86 -5.02 5.77
CA ALA A 347 6.25 -5.03 6.25
C ALA A 347 6.51 -4.01 7.38
N VAL A 348 5.72 -2.93 7.45
CA VAL A 348 5.93 -1.84 8.43
C VAL A 348 6.00 -2.33 9.86
N PRO A 349 5.07 -3.16 10.38
CA PRO A 349 5.17 -3.69 11.73
C PRO A 349 6.49 -4.43 12.00
N ILE A 350 6.99 -5.20 11.04
CA ILE A 350 8.21 -5.98 11.24
C ILE A 350 9.44 -5.07 11.27
N VAL A 351 9.48 -4.02 10.43
CA VAL A 351 10.51 -2.98 10.52
C VAL A 351 10.45 -2.29 11.88
N LEU A 352 9.25 -1.94 12.36
CA LEU A 352 9.11 -1.31 13.67
C LEU A 352 9.52 -2.23 14.83
N ALA A 353 9.38 -3.54 14.67
CA ALA A 353 9.86 -4.51 15.66
C ALA A 353 11.40 -4.57 15.77
N THR A 354 12.14 -4.05 14.77
CA THR A 354 13.61 -3.91 14.89
C THR A 354 14.03 -2.75 15.80
N PHE A 355 13.14 -1.76 16.05
CA PHE A 355 13.47 -0.61 16.92
C PHE A 355 13.73 -1.03 18.37
N PRO A 356 12.91 -1.88 19.03
CA PRO A 356 13.24 -2.47 20.31
C PRO A 356 14.54 -3.28 20.32
N LEU A 357 14.85 -4.00 19.22
CA LEU A 357 16.10 -4.77 19.09
C LEU A 357 17.32 -3.85 19.13
N THR A 358 17.34 -2.81 18.33
CA THR A 358 18.43 -1.84 18.25
C THR A 358 18.55 -0.96 19.52
N ALA A 359 17.42 -0.70 20.19
CA ALA A 359 17.40 0.00 21.47
C ALA A 359 17.87 -0.89 22.64
N GLY A 360 18.05 -2.19 22.45
CA GLY A 360 18.48 -3.12 23.51
C GLY A 360 17.46 -3.29 24.62
N THR A 361 16.16 -3.13 24.36
CA THR A 361 15.11 -3.24 25.38
C THR A 361 14.95 -4.68 25.86
N THR A 362 14.57 -4.83 27.14
CA THR A 362 14.28 -6.17 27.71
C THR A 362 13.14 -6.83 26.91
N GLY A 363 13.32 -8.08 26.49
CA GLY A 363 12.31 -8.81 25.71
C GLY A 363 12.21 -8.44 24.23
N ALA A 364 13.19 -7.68 23.68
CA ALA A 364 13.18 -7.25 22.28
C ALA A 364 13.02 -8.40 21.29
N ASN A 365 13.68 -9.53 21.50
CA ASN A 365 13.53 -10.72 20.67
C ASN A 365 12.09 -11.26 20.71
N LEU A 366 11.48 -11.31 21.90
CA LEU A 366 10.08 -11.73 22.04
C LEU A 366 9.14 -10.78 21.27
N ILE A 367 9.37 -9.46 21.37
CA ILE A 367 8.60 -8.46 20.60
C ILE A 367 8.70 -8.75 19.11
N PHE A 368 9.92 -8.98 18.62
CA PHE A 368 10.17 -9.25 17.21
C PHE A 368 9.48 -10.54 16.75
N ASP A 369 9.65 -11.65 17.47
CA ASP A 369 9.07 -12.94 17.12
C ASP A 369 7.54 -12.92 17.13
N VAL A 370 6.93 -12.31 18.16
CA VAL A 370 5.47 -12.17 18.25
C VAL A 370 4.92 -11.30 17.12
N VAL A 371 5.54 -10.13 16.86
CA VAL A 371 5.11 -9.26 15.76
C VAL A 371 5.25 -9.94 14.42
N PHE A 372 6.38 -10.61 14.18
CA PHE A 372 6.62 -11.37 12.96
C PHE A 372 5.52 -12.42 12.76
N PHE A 373 5.24 -13.22 13.80
CA PHE A 373 4.21 -14.27 13.75
C PHE A 373 2.81 -13.69 13.51
N VAL A 374 2.47 -12.57 14.17
CA VAL A 374 1.21 -11.86 13.96
C VAL A 374 1.06 -11.39 12.52
N VAL A 375 2.11 -10.82 11.91
CA VAL A 375 2.09 -10.38 10.51
C VAL A 375 1.94 -11.59 9.58
N LEU A 376 2.73 -12.65 9.78
CA LEU A 376 2.65 -13.88 8.99
C LEU A 376 1.23 -14.46 8.97
N VAL A 377 0.63 -14.60 10.15
CA VAL A 377 -0.73 -15.16 10.30
C VAL A 377 -1.79 -14.21 9.75
N SER A 378 -1.65 -12.91 9.98
CA SER A 378 -2.55 -11.89 9.43
C SER A 378 -2.58 -11.95 7.90
N VAL A 379 -1.42 -11.91 7.25
CA VAL A 379 -1.33 -11.95 5.78
C VAL A 379 -1.88 -13.28 5.24
N LEU A 380 -1.59 -14.39 5.90
CA LEU A 380 -2.05 -15.71 5.48
C LEU A 380 -3.58 -15.87 5.65
N ILE A 381 -4.09 -15.65 6.86
CA ILE A 381 -5.50 -15.92 7.18
C ILE A 381 -6.42 -14.85 6.59
N GLN A 382 -6.12 -13.59 6.85
CA GLN A 382 -6.95 -12.48 6.36
C GLN A 382 -6.86 -12.36 4.84
N GLY A 383 -5.67 -12.57 4.25
CA GLY A 383 -5.48 -12.57 2.82
C GLY A 383 -6.36 -13.60 2.11
N ILE A 384 -6.39 -14.83 2.61
CA ILE A 384 -7.26 -15.89 2.06
C ILE A 384 -8.74 -15.60 2.31
N ALA A 385 -9.09 -15.07 3.49
CA ALA A 385 -10.47 -14.82 3.90
C ALA A 385 -11.10 -13.58 3.24
N LEU A 386 -10.29 -12.60 2.80
CA LEU A 386 -10.77 -11.30 2.32
C LEU A 386 -11.73 -11.45 1.12
N LEU A 387 -11.30 -12.11 0.05
CA LEU A 387 -12.08 -12.23 -1.18
C LEU A 387 -13.40 -13.02 -0.99
N PRO A 388 -13.40 -14.19 -0.33
CA PRO A 388 -14.64 -14.90 -0.01
C PRO A 388 -15.61 -14.07 0.83
N THR A 389 -15.10 -13.32 1.81
CA THR A 389 -15.91 -12.44 2.66
C THR A 389 -16.56 -11.32 1.86
N VAL A 390 -15.78 -10.63 1.02
CA VAL A 390 -16.29 -9.54 0.16
C VAL A 390 -17.39 -10.04 -0.76
N LYS A 391 -17.20 -11.20 -1.40
CA LYS A 391 -18.22 -11.84 -2.25
C LYS A 391 -19.44 -12.26 -1.44
N GLY A 392 -19.25 -12.91 -0.29
CA GLY A 392 -20.34 -13.35 0.59
C GLY A 392 -21.18 -12.20 1.17
N LEU A 393 -20.59 -10.99 1.30
CA LEU A 393 -21.29 -9.79 1.70
C LEU A 393 -22.05 -9.11 0.53
N GLY A 394 -21.98 -9.67 -0.68
CA GLY A 394 -22.70 -9.16 -1.85
C GLY A 394 -22.10 -7.90 -2.46
N PHE A 395 -20.78 -7.69 -2.29
CA PHE A 395 -20.04 -6.67 -3.03
C PHE A 395 -19.63 -7.18 -4.42
N GLU A 396 -20.56 -7.80 -5.12
CA GLU A 396 -20.41 -8.06 -6.55
C GLU A 396 -20.68 -6.74 -7.26
N GLN A 397 -19.64 -6.00 -7.58
CA GLN A 397 -19.80 -4.85 -8.46
C GLN A 397 -19.72 -5.32 -9.91
N HIS A 398 -20.74 -4.96 -10.67
CA HIS A 398 -20.60 -4.80 -12.09
C HIS A 398 -19.44 -3.83 -12.30
N GLN A 399 -18.44 -4.21 -13.08
CA GLN A 399 -17.40 -3.27 -13.51
C GLN A 399 -18.13 -2.04 -14.07
N PRO A 400 -17.71 -0.82 -13.71
CA PRO A 400 -18.30 0.35 -14.33
C PRO A 400 -18.19 0.15 -15.86
N ALA A 401 -19.29 0.35 -16.57
CA ALA A 401 -19.32 0.18 -18.02
C ALA A 401 -18.22 0.98 -18.75
N TRP A 402 -17.62 1.93 -18.05
CA TRP A 402 -16.57 2.80 -18.54
C TRP A 402 -15.36 2.80 -17.60
N ALA A 403 -14.21 2.41 -18.10
CA ALA A 403 -12.93 2.58 -17.42
C ALA A 403 -11.96 3.33 -18.35
N PRO A 404 -11.28 4.39 -17.90
CA PRO A 404 -10.19 4.95 -18.68
C PRO A 404 -9.08 3.91 -18.80
N VAL A 405 -8.57 3.69 -20.02
CA VAL A 405 -7.40 2.81 -20.22
C VAL A 405 -6.21 3.43 -19.49
N ALA A 406 -5.71 2.73 -18.48
CA ALA A 406 -4.58 3.22 -17.69
C ALA A 406 -3.27 3.34 -18.49
N GLU A 407 -3.22 2.78 -19.69
CA GLU A 407 -2.02 2.64 -20.52
C GLU A 407 -2.08 3.35 -21.87
N ALA A 408 -2.92 4.38 -22.04
CA ALA A 408 -2.89 5.18 -23.25
C ALA A 408 -1.50 5.82 -23.43
N LEU A 409 -0.82 5.49 -24.51
CA LEU A 409 0.43 6.14 -24.90
C LEU A 409 0.17 7.65 -25.03
N PRO A 410 0.83 8.51 -24.25
CA PRO A 410 0.75 9.96 -24.47
C PRO A 410 1.53 10.24 -25.74
N LEU A 411 0.84 10.50 -26.82
CA LEU A 411 1.43 11.19 -27.95
C LEU A 411 1.61 12.64 -27.50
N GLU A 412 2.85 13.07 -27.32
CA GLU A 412 3.15 14.45 -26.93
C GLU A 412 2.47 15.43 -27.91
N GLY A 413 1.65 16.32 -27.34
CA GLY A 413 0.98 17.37 -28.11
C GLY A 413 -0.39 17.00 -28.69
N ILE A 414 -0.90 15.79 -28.50
CA ILE A 414 -2.25 15.41 -28.97
C ILE A 414 -3.15 15.18 -27.75
N GLU A 415 -4.20 15.97 -27.60
CA GLU A 415 -5.20 15.83 -26.54
C GLU A 415 -6.20 14.70 -26.89
N ILE A 416 -5.76 13.44 -26.72
CA ILE A 416 -6.59 12.25 -26.94
C ILE A 416 -6.67 11.44 -25.63
N ASP A 417 -7.87 10.96 -25.32
CA ASP A 417 -8.11 9.97 -24.26
C ASP A 417 -8.58 8.66 -24.89
N ILE A 418 -8.13 7.53 -24.36
CA ILE A 418 -8.65 6.21 -24.70
C ILE A 418 -9.52 5.73 -23.55
N VAL A 419 -10.72 5.28 -23.86
CA VAL A 419 -11.73 4.84 -22.90
C VAL A 419 -12.13 3.41 -23.21
N GLU A 420 -12.18 2.56 -22.18
CA GLU A 420 -12.75 1.21 -22.27
C GLU A 420 -14.24 1.26 -21.97
N LEU A 421 -15.05 0.71 -22.88
CA LEU A 421 -16.46 0.47 -22.67
C LEU A 421 -16.72 -1.02 -22.61
N HIS A 422 -17.18 -1.50 -21.45
CA HIS A 422 -17.68 -2.85 -21.30
C HIS A 422 -19.15 -2.92 -21.77
N VAL A 423 -19.41 -3.71 -22.79
CA VAL A 423 -20.76 -3.84 -23.39
C VAL A 423 -21.62 -4.75 -22.49
N THR A 424 -22.68 -4.18 -21.95
CA THR A 424 -23.67 -4.89 -21.13
C THR A 424 -24.96 -5.12 -21.94
N ALA A 425 -25.79 -6.07 -21.53
CA ALA A 425 -27.01 -6.45 -22.26
C ALA A 425 -28.08 -5.35 -22.33
N ASP A 426 -28.01 -4.36 -21.45
CA ASP A 426 -28.88 -3.18 -21.39
C ASP A 426 -28.44 -2.03 -22.31
N MET A 427 -27.28 -2.16 -22.96
CA MET A 427 -26.79 -1.15 -23.89
C MET A 427 -27.34 -1.32 -25.29
N THR A 428 -27.71 -0.21 -25.93
CA THR A 428 -28.27 -0.19 -27.29
C THR A 428 -27.23 -0.53 -28.36
N VAL A 429 -25.95 -0.48 -28.04
CA VAL A 429 -24.84 -0.86 -28.93
C VAL A 429 -24.68 -2.37 -29.07
N ALA A 430 -25.21 -3.17 -28.13
CA ALA A 430 -25.13 -4.62 -28.15
C ALA A 430 -25.98 -5.21 -29.28
N GLY A 431 -25.42 -6.15 -30.03
CA GLY A 431 -26.07 -6.82 -31.15
C GLY A 431 -26.13 -6.00 -32.46
N ARG A 432 -25.51 -4.81 -32.50
CA ARG A 432 -25.46 -3.97 -33.70
C ARG A 432 -24.08 -4.02 -34.37
N ARG A 433 -24.05 -3.73 -35.66
CA ARG A 433 -22.79 -3.56 -36.38
C ARG A 433 -22.24 -2.17 -36.18
N LEU A 434 -20.92 -2.06 -36.17
CA LEU A 434 -20.24 -0.80 -35.91
C LEU A 434 -20.63 0.30 -36.91
N SER A 435 -20.88 -0.06 -38.16
CA SER A 435 -21.37 0.86 -39.21
C SER A 435 -22.78 1.41 -38.97
N GLU A 436 -23.57 0.73 -38.13
CA GLU A 436 -24.95 1.12 -37.81
C GLU A 436 -25.00 2.05 -36.58
N LEU A 437 -23.86 2.20 -35.92
CA LEU A 437 -23.75 3.00 -34.72
C LEU A 437 -23.22 4.41 -35.05
N ALA A 438 -24.02 5.42 -34.76
CA ALA A 438 -23.62 6.82 -34.88
C ALA A 438 -22.68 7.14 -33.72
N ILE A 439 -21.38 6.86 -33.89
CA ILE A 439 -20.36 7.17 -32.87
C ILE A 439 -20.26 8.68 -32.71
N PRO A 440 -20.22 9.22 -31.47
CA PRO A 440 -20.11 10.66 -31.23
C PRO A 440 -18.90 11.29 -31.91
N ASP A 441 -19.09 12.49 -32.45
CA ASP A 441 -18.03 13.25 -33.14
C ASP A 441 -16.77 13.38 -32.27
N GLY A 442 -15.61 13.21 -32.90
CA GLY A 442 -14.31 13.22 -32.22
C GLY A 442 -13.98 11.92 -31.49
N SER A 443 -14.76 10.87 -31.69
CA SER A 443 -14.51 9.53 -31.10
C SER A 443 -14.45 8.45 -32.16
N ILE A 444 -13.64 7.41 -31.93
CA ILE A 444 -13.52 6.25 -32.81
C ILE A 444 -13.31 4.96 -32.00
N VAL A 445 -13.96 3.88 -32.36
CA VAL A 445 -13.67 2.55 -31.81
C VAL A 445 -12.40 2.02 -32.46
N THR A 446 -11.32 1.91 -31.67
CA THR A 446 -10.00 1.49 -32.18
C THR A 446 -9.76 0.00 -32.06
N ALA A 447 -10.37 -0.67 -31.09
CA ALA A 447 -10.31 -2.12 -30.95
C ALA A 447 -11.56 -2.66 -30.23
N VAL A 448 -11.87 -3.94 -30.49
CA VAL A 448 -12.86 -4.73 -29.74
C VAL A 448 -12.13 -5.92 -29.12
N VAL A 449 -12.20 -6.06 -27.81
CA VAL A 449 -11.64 -7.22 -27.10
C VAL A 449 -12.77 -8.18 -26.79
N ARG A 450 -12.66 -9.42 -27.27
CA ARG A 450 -13.63 -10.49 -27.09
C ARG A 450 -12.92 -11.77 -26.67
N ASN A 451 -13.27 -12.33 -25.52
CA ASN A 451 -12.64 -13.55 -24.97
C ASN A 451 -11.10 -13.46 -24.92
N ASP A 452 -10.58 -12.33 -24.46
CA ASP A 452 -9.12 -12.01 -24.40
C ASP A 452 -8.43 -11.90 -25.79
N GLU A 453 -9.16 -11.93 -26.90
CA GLU A 453 -8.63 -11.68 -28.24
C GLU A 453 -8.95 -10.26 -28.71
N VAL A 454 -7.94 -9.58 -29.28
CA VAL A 454 -8.10 -8.23 -29.82
C VAL A 454 -8.52 -8.30 -31.29
N ILE A 455 -9.69 -7.76 -31.60
CA ILE A 455 -10.25 -7.64 -32.92
C ILE A 455 -10.06 -6.19 -33.39
N VAL A 456 -9.44 -5.98 -34.55
CA VAL A 456 -9.41 -4.68 -35.21
C VAL A 456 -10.78 -4.50 -35.90
N PRO A 457 -11.63 -3.56 -35.40
CA PRO A 457 -13.00 -3.49 -35.86
C PRO A 457 -13.08 -2.94 -37.28
N LYS A 458 -14.03 -3.48 -38.03
CA LYS A 458 -14.46 -2.96 -39.34
C LYS A 458 -15.92 -2.53 -39.24
N GLY A 459 -16.44 -1.85 -40.23
CA GLY A 459 -17.84 -1.42 -40.24
C GLY A 459 -18.85 -2.55 -40.07
N ASP A 460 -18.54 -3.76 -40.55
CA ASP A 460 -19.35 -4.97 -40.44
C ASP A 460 -19.17 -5.74 -39.12
N THR A 461 -18.26 -5.29 -38.25
CA THR A 461 -18.03 -5.92 -36.95
C THR A 461 -19.24 -5.75 -36.05
N GLU A 462 -19.87 -6.89 -35.70
CA GLU A 462 -20.98 -6.96 -34.74
C GLU A 462 -20.45 -6.85 -33.32
N ILE A 463 -20.99 -5.93 -32.52
CA ILE A 463 -20.66 -5.75 -31.10
C ILE A 463 -21.54 -6.69 -30.28
N ARG A 464 -20.94 -7.49 -29.41
CA ARG A 464 -21.63 -8.46 -28.56
C ARG A 464 -21.60 -8.08 -27.10
N VAL A 465 -22.53 -8.63 -26.34
CA VAL A 465 -22.48 -8.55 -24.87
C VAL A 465 -21.17 -9.16 -24.38
N ASP A 466 -20.58 -8.58 -23.36
CA ASP A 466 -19.27 -8.89 -22.79
C ASP A 466 -18.05 -8.49 -23.65
N ASP A 467 -18.26 -7.85 -24.83
CA ASP A 467 -17.15 -7.20 -25.54
C ASP A 467 -16.63 -5.98 -24.75
N VAL A 468 -15.34 -5.73 -24.88
CA VAL A 468 -14.73 -4.48 -24.39
C VAL A 468 -14.33 -3.64 -25.60
N LEU A 469 -14.94 -2.47 -25.75
CA LEU A 469 -14.60 -1.53 -26.81
C LEU A 469 -13.53 -0.56 -26.32
N LEU A 470 -12.43 -0.46 -27.05
CA LEU A 470 -11.45 0.60 -26.87
C LEU A 470 -11.85 1.77 -27.77
N ILE A 471 -12.22 2.90 -27.16
CA ILE A 471 -12.68 4.09 -27.85
C ILE A 471 -11.67 5.20 -27.64
N THR A 472 -11.09 5.70 -28.73
CA THR A 472 -10.24 6.89 -28.71
C THR A 472 -11.13 8.10 -28.90
N THR A 473 -11.01 9.10 -28.03
CA THR A 473 -11.80 10.34 -28.07
C THR A 473 -10.94 11.56 -27.80
N GLN A 474 -11.33 12.72 -28.33
CA GLN A 474 -10.67 13.96 -27.96
C GLN A 474 -10.87 14.28 -26.47
N ARG A 475 -9.84 14.83 -25.84
CA ARG A 475 -9.86 15.17 -24.42
C ARG A 475 -10.80 16.34 -24.15
N ASP A 476 -12.06 16.02 -23.87
CA ASP A 476 -13.11 16.98 -23.52
C ASP A 476 -13.79 16.54 -22.21
N ARG A 477 -14.12 17.50 -21.36
CA ARG A 477 -14.83 17.24 -20.09
C ARG A 477 -16.19 16.55 -20.28
N THR A 478 -16.79 16.70 -21.45
CA THR A 478 -18.10 16.15 -21.80
C THR A 478 -18.01 14.85 -22.62
N ALA A 479 -16.83 14.46 -23.10
CA ALA A 479 -16.65 13.28 -23.95
C ALA A 479 -17.19 12.01 -23.31
N LEU A 480 -16.88 11.79 -22.04
CA LEU A 480 -17.35 10.61 -21.31
C LEU A 480 -18.87 10.60 -21.15
N GLN A 481 -19.50 11.76 -20.95
CA GLN A 481 -20.96 11.89 -20.84
C GLN A 481 -21.64 11.59 -22.20
N ARG A 482 -21.10 12.14 -23.31
CA ARG A 482 -21.59 11.86 -24.68
C ARG A 482 -21.46 10.39 -25.03
N LEU A 483 -20.34 9.76 -24.73
CA LEU A 483 -20.14 8.33 -24.96
C LEU A 483 -21.09 7.47 -24.13
N THR A 484 -21.36 7.87 -22.88
CA THR A 484 -22.31 7.16 -22.01
C THR A 484 -23.73 7.26 -22.54
N ALA A 485 -24.17 8.45 -22.95
CA ALA A 485 -25.48 8.67 -23.54
C ALA A 485 -25.64 7.86 -24.85
N TRP A 486 -24.60 7.88 -25.70
CA TRP A 486 -24.55 7.10 -26.93
C TRP A 486 -24.68 5.59 -26.66
N ALA A 487 -23.92 5.04 -25.72
CA ALA A 487 -23.97 3.61 -25.43
C ALA A 487 -25.33 3.15 -24.90
N ARG A 488 -26.06 4.02 -24.23
CA ARG A 488 -27.42 3.79 -23.71
C ARG A 488 -28.53 4.14 -24.68
N GLY A 489 -28.21 4.76 -25.82
CA GLY A 489 -29.20 5.23 -26.78
C GLY A 489 -29.97 6.46 -26.33
N GLU A 490 -29.37 7.27 -25.45
CA GLU A 490 -29.92 8.53 -24.91
C GLU A 490 -29.42 9.76 -25.70
N GLY A 491 -28.70 9.52 -26.81
CA GLY A 491 -28.05 10.56 -27.63
C GLY A 491 -28.77 10.87 -28.94
#